data_469a611be332f2bcef99982a090afa56
#
_entry.id   469a611be332f2bcef99982a090afa56
#
_cell.length_a   1.000
_cell.length_b   1.000
_cell.length_c   1.000
_cell.angle_alpha   90.00
_cell.angle_beta   90.00
_cell.angle_gamma   90.00
#
_symmetry.space_group_name_H-M   'P 1'
#
loop_
_entity.id
_entity.type
_entity.pdbx_description
1 polymer ?
#
loop_
_entity_poly.entity_id
_entity_poly.type
_entity_poly.pdbx_seq_one_letter_code
_entity_poly.pdbx_strand_id
1 'polypeptide(L)'
;AYRHCAKMEYEREASTIDYTRKQGLLHEEFMLPADAPKWAKALIADRSVSGAVEAFWNKVEAFEKRSDAQLARDLTIALPLELTPEQNIALVRDFVEKHILGKGMVADWVYHDNPGNPHIHLMTTLRPLTEDGFGAKKVAVIGEDGQLVRTKSGKILYELWAGSTDDFNALRDGWFERLNHHLALGGIDLRIDGRSYKKQAIELEPTIHLGVGAKAIARKAEQQGVRPELERIELNEERRSENTRRILKNPAIVLDLIMREKSVFDERDVAKVLHRYVDDPAVFQQLMLRIILNPEVLRLQRDTIEFATGEKVPARYSTRAMIRLEATMARQAMWLSDKETHAVSTVVLAATFGRHGRLSEEQKAAIECIAGPARIAAVVGRAGAGKTTMMKAAREAWELAGYRVVGGALAGKAAEGLEKEAGIESRTLSSWELRWNRGRDVLDNKTVFVMDEAGMVASKQMAGFVDAVVRAGAKIVLVGDPEQLQPIEAGAAFRAIVDRIGYAELETIYRQREDWMRKAS
;
A
#
# COMPACT_ATOMS: atom_id res chain seq x y z
N ALA A 1 -29.64 -1.35 -5.09
CA ALA A 1 -30.58 -1.20 -3.96
C ALA A 1 -30.00 -1.78 -2.67
N TYR A 2 -29.69 -3.09 -2.57
CA TYR A 2 -29.26 -3.76 -1.32
C TYR A 2 -28.01 -3.13 -0.67
N ARG A 3 -26.99 -2.79 -1.45
CA ARG A 3 -25.74 -2.23 -0.95
C ARG A 3 -25.88 -0.76 -0.54
N HIS A 4 -26.63 0.00 -1.29
CA HIS A 4 -26.92 1.41 -1.02
C HIS A 4 -28.01 1.63 0.05
N CYS A 5 -28.57 0.57 0.63
CA CYS A 5 -29.67 0.65 1.57
C CYS A 5 -30.81 1.55 1.04
N ALA A 6 -31.09 1.48 -0.26
CA ALA A 6 -31.95 2.39 -0.99
C ALA A 6 -33.13 1.66 -1.67
N LYS A 7 -34.13 2.44 -2.06
CA LYS A 7 -35.22 2.02 -2.93
C LYS A 7 -34.81 2.36 -4.36
N MET A 8 -34.84 1.38 -5.28
CA MET A 8 -34.43 1.54 -6.67
C MET A 8 -35.42 0.81 -7.60
N GLU A 9 -35.64 1.39 -8.77
CA GLU A 9 -36.39 0.80 -9.84
C GLU A 9 -35.55 -0.19 -10.64
N TYR A 10 -36.08 -1.38 -10.89
CA TYR A 10 -35.47 -2.37 -11.78
C TYR A 10 -36.27 -2.39 -13.10
N GLU A 11 -35.82 -1.59 -14.07
CA GLU A 11 -36.55 -1.31 -15.29
C GLU A 11 -36.85 -2.55 -16.12
N ARG A 12 -35.93 -3.51 -16.18
CA ARG A 12 -36.07 -4.74 -16.97
C ARG A 12 -37.23 -5.61 -16.53
N GLU A 13 -37.51 -5.66 -15.22
CA GLU A 13 -38.59 -6.45 -14.64
C GLU A 13 -39.77 -5.58 -14.21
N ALA A 14 -39.73 -4.28 -14.48
CA ALA A 14 -40.72 -3.30 -14.04
C ALA A 14 -41.10 -3.46 -12.55
N SER A 15 -40.07 -3.69 -11.71
CA SER A 15 -40.22 -3.93 -10.29
C SER A 15 -39.43 -2.91 -9.46
N THR A 16 -39.90 -2.64 -8.25
CA THR A 16 -39.21 -1.77 -7.30
C THR A 16 -38.58 -2.62 -6.19
N ILE A 17 -37.28 -2.44 -5.96
CA ILE A 17 -36.54 -3.12 -4.91
C ILE A 17 -36.27 -2.13 -3.79
N ASP A 18 -36.75 -2.43 -2.57
CA ASP A 18 -36.66 -1.54 -1.42
C ASP A 18 -35.84 -2.16 -0.27
N TYR A 19 -34.70 -1.57 0.03
CA TYR A 19 -33.84 -1.91 1.15
C TYR A 19 -33.60 -0.72 2.10
N THR A 20 -34.48 0.28 2.12
CA THR A 20 -34.34 1.47 2.98
C THR A 20 -34.32 1.16 4.48
N ARG A 21 -34.83 -0.01 4.88
CA ARG A 21 -34.79 -0.48 6.28
C ARG A 21 -33.44 -1.09 6.69
N LYS A 22 -32.57 -1.39 5.73
CA LYS A 22 -31.23 -1.94 6.02
C LYS A 22 -30.36 -0.84 6.60
N GLN A 23 -29.61 -1.20 7.66
CA GLN A 23 -28.66 -0.31 8.34
C GLN A 23 -27.21 -0.69 8.01
N GLY A 24 -26.27 0.17 8.39
CA GLY A 24 -24.83 -0.07 8.28
C GLY A 24 -24.15 0.63 7.10
N LEU A 25 -24.88 1.34 6.25
CA LEU A 25 -24.29 2.22 5.24
C LEU A 25 -23.73 3.47 5.90
N LEU A 26 -22.42 3.67 5.81
CA LEU A 26 -21.73 4.84 6.34
C LEU A 26 -21.44 5.87 5.24
N HIS A 27 -21.05 5.39 4.06
CA HIS A 27 -20.67 6.25 2.93
C HIS A 27 -20.95 5.57 1.60
N GLU A 28 -21.26 6.37 0.58
CA GLU A 28 -21.46 5.91 -0.80
C GLU A 28 -20.94 6.92 -1.81
N GLU A 29 -20.36 6.44 -2.90
CA GLU A 29 -19.92 7.27 -4.03
C GLU A 29 -20.15 6.57 -5.35
N PHE A 30 -20.50 7.37 -6.36
CA PHE A 30 -20.51 6.98 -7.76
C PHE A 30 -19.58 7.87 -8.55
N MET A 31 -18.53 7.30 -9.14
CA MET A 31 -17.43 8.03 -9.75
C MET A 31 -17.25 7.64 -11.20
N LEU A 32 -17.13 8.65 -12.05
CA LEU A 32 -16.82 8.52 -13.48
C LEU A 32 -15.34 8.83 -13.73
N PRO A 33 -14.69 8.18 -14.73
CA PRO A 33 -13.36 8.58 -15.18
C PRO A 33 -13.37 10.04 -15.70
N ALA A 34 -12.24 10.73 -15.62
CA ALA A 34 -12.15 12.15 -15.97
C ALA A 34 -12.57 12.44 -17.43
N ASP A 35 -12.23 11.52 -18.33
CA ASP A 35 -12.56 11.52 -19.76
C ASP A 35 -13.92 10.92 -20.10
N ALA A 36 -14.78 10.67 -19.10
CA ALA A 36 -16.09 10.12 -19.34
C ALA A 36 -16.89 10.98 -20.33
N PRO A 37 -17.61 10.36 -21.30
CA PRO A 37 -18.36 11.04 -22.33
C PRO A 37 -19.51 11.87 -21.74
N LYS A 38 -19.94 12.88 -22.52
CA LYS A 38 -20.98 13.84 -22.07
C LYS A 38 -22.28 13.16 -21.65
N TRP A 39 -22.69 12.09 -22.35
CA TRP A 39 -23.92 11.37 -22.01
C TRP A 39 -23.84 10.73 -20.62
N ALA A 40 -22.69 10.19 -20.24
CA ALA A 40 -22.51 9.57 -18.92
C ALA A 40 -22.52 10.61 -17.80
N LYS A 41 -21.87 11.75 -18.02
CA LYS A 41 -21.89 12.90 -17.10
C LYS A 41 -23.30 13.47 -16.94
N ALA A 42 -24.04 13.63 -18.04
CA ALA A 42 -25.42 14.10 -18.02
C ALA A 42 -26.39 13.11 -17.35
N LEU A 43 -26.13 11.80 -17.49
CA LEU A 43 -26.97 10.76 -16.89
C LEU A 43 -27.00 10.83 -15.36
N ILE A 44 -25.91 11.27 -14.73
CA ILE A 44 -25.77 11.34 -13.28
C ILE A 44 -25.90 12.75 -12.70
N ALA A 45 -25.91 13.77 -13.57
CA ALA A 45 -26.04 15.16 -13.15
C ALA A 45 -27.32 15.38 -12.34
N ASP A 46 -27.22 16.18 -11.30
CA ASP A 46 -28.33 16.59 -10.43
C ASP A 46 -29.10 15.42 -9.74
N ARG A 47 -28.48 14.23 -9.67
CA ARG A 47 -29.03 13.06 -8.99
C ARG A 47 -28.35 12.80 -7.65
N SER A 48 -29.09 12.19 -6.71
CA SER A 48 -28.45 11.56 -5.55
C SER A 48 -27.53 10.42 -5.99
N VAL A 49 -26.60 9.98 -5.13
CA VAL A 49 -25.71 8.85 -5.45
C VAL A 49 -26.53 7.61 -5.84
N SER A 50 -27.50 7.23 -5.04
CA SER A 50 -28.39 6.10 -5.33
C SER A 50 -29.18 6.28 -6.64
N GLY A 51 -29.63 7.50 -6.98
CA GLY A 51 -30.28 7.80 -8.25
C GLY A 51 -29.34 7.73 -9.45
N ALA A 52 -28.09 8.14 -9.29
CA ALA A 52 -27.05 7.99 -10.33
C ALA A 52 -26.73 6.51 -10.58
N VAL A 53 -26.58 5.73 -9.50
CA VAL A 53 -26.38 4.28 -9.53
C VAL A 53 -27.52 3.57 -10.25
N GLU A 54 -28.76 3.87 -9.89
CA GLU A 54 -29.94 3.31 -10.53
C GLU A 54 -29.95 3.59 -12.04
N ALA A 55 -29.83 4.86 -12.42
CA ALA A 55 -29.87 5.27 -13.82
C ALA A 55 -28.73 4.63 -14.64
N PHE A 56 -27.53 4.56 -14.08
CA PHE A 56 -26.39 4.02 -14.79
C PHE A 56 -26.47 2.50 -14.96
N TRP A 57 -26.77 1.74 -13.90
CA TRP A 57 -26.80 0.28 -14.00
C TRP A 57 -28.01 -0.23 -14.77
N ASN A 58 -29.18 0.42 -14.73
CA ASN A 58 -30.30 0.11 -15.63
C ASN A 58 -29.90 0.33 -17.11
N LYS A 59 -29.14 1.40 -17.42
CA LYS A 59 -28.61 1.62 -18.77
C LYS A 59 -27.61 0.55 -19.21
N VAL A 60 -26.72 0.07 -18.30
CA VAL A 60 -25.81 -1.06 -18.57
C VAL A 60 -26.59 -2.32 -18.87
N GLU A 61 -27.61 -2.62 -18.07
CA GLU A 61 -28.44 -3.81 -18.24
C GLU A 61 -29.26 -3.78 -19.53
N ALA A 62 -29.84 -2.64 -19.86
CA ALA A 62 -30.57 -2.44 -21.11
C ALA A 62 -29.68 -2.63 -22.36
N PHE A 63 -28.38 -2.29 -22.24
CA PHE A 63 -27.40 -2.51 -23.32
C PHE A 63 -27.03 -3.98 -23.50
N GLU A 64 -27.02 -4.78 -22.42
CA GLU A 64 -26.67 -6.21 -22.46
C GLU A 64 -27.87 -7.06 -22.91
N LYS A 65 -27.79 -7.58 -24.12
CA LYS A 65 -28.91 -8.32 -24.74
C LYS A 65 -29.12 -9.74 -24.18
N ARG A 66 -28.04 -10.36 -23.66
CA ARG A 66 -28.09 -11.74 -23.15
C ARG A 66 -28.52 -11.77 -21.70
N SER A 67 -29.36 -12.72 -21.32
CA SER A 67 -29.83 -12.91 -19.94
C SER A 67 -28.71 -13.33 -18.96
N ASP A 68 -27.69 -14.01 -19.48
CA ASP A 68 -26.51 -14.48 -18.74
C ASP A 68 -25.30 -13.51 -18.82
N ALA A 69 -25.53 -12.29 -19.32
CA ALA A 69 -24.46 -11.32 -19.47
C ALA A 69 -23.93 -10.86 -18.10
N GLN A 70 -22.61 -10.85 -17.95
CA GLN A 70 -21.99 -10.19 -16.81
C GLN A 70 -22.12 -8.67 -16.97
N LEU A 71 -22.75 -8.01 -15.99
CA LEU A 71 -23.04 -6.56 -16.02
C LEU A 71 -21.90 -5.76 -15.39
N ALA A 72 -21.32 -6.26 -14.31
CA ALA A 72 -20.31 -5.59 -13.54
C ALA A 72 -19.30 -6.57 -12.96
N ARG A 73 -18.13 -6.08 -12.55
CA ARG A 73 -17.25 -6.75 -11.60
C ARG A 73 -17.60 -6.25 -10.22
N ASP A 74 -17.75 -7.16 -9.28
CA ASP A 74 -18.04 -6.88 -7.89
C ASP A 74 -16.89 -7.30 -7.01
N LEU A 75 -16.41 -6.38 -6.18
CA LEU A 75 -15.32 -6.57 -5.25
C LEU A 75 -15.81 -6.24 -3.85
N THR A 76 -15.62 -7.17 -2.91
CA THR A 76 -15.79 -6.90 -1.49
C THR A 76 -14.41 -6.81 -0.86
N ILE A 77 -14.10 -5.67 -0.25
CA ILE A 77 -12.77 -5.37 0.28
C ILE A 77 -12.92 -5.01 1.77
N ALA A 78 -12.21 -5.74 2.63
CA ALA A 78 -12.14 -5.42 4.05
C ALA A 78 -11.28 -4.17 4.27
N LEU A 79 -11.69 -3.34 5.21
CA LEU A 79 -10.97 -2.13 5.62
C LEU A 79 -10.25 -2.37 6.96
N PRO A 80 -9.13 -1.70 7.23
CA PRO A 80 -8.45 -1.79 8.51
C PRO A 80 -9.28 -1.12 9.62
N LEU A 81 -9.30 -1.76 10.78
CA LEU A 81 -9.92 -1.23 12.00
C LEU A 81 -9.09 -0.11 12.64
N GLU A 82 -7.83 -0.06 12.30
CA GLU A 82 -6.84 0.87 12.84
C GLU A 82 -6.99 2.29 12.25
N LEU A 83 -7.63 2.43 11.09
CA LEU A 83 -7.93 3.72 10.47
C LEU A 83 -9.33 4.22 10.88
N THR A 84 -9.47 5.54 11.01
CA THR A 84 -10.79 6.15 11.21
C THR A 84 -11.67 5.98 9.97
N PRO A 85 -13.00 6.14 10.08
CA PRO A 85 -13.88 6.12 8.91
C PRO A 85 -13.46 7.08 7.80
N GLU A 86 -13.04 8.30 8.14
CA GLU A 86 -12.59 9.33 7.20
C GLU A 86 -11.29 8.91 6.50
N GLN A 87 -10.34 8.32 7.24
CA GLN A 87 -9.10 7.79 6.69
C GLN A 87 -9.37 6.59 5.76
N ASN A 88 -10.29 5.73 6.12
CA ASN A 88 -10.74 4.63 5.28
C ASN A 88 -11.40 5.12 3.98
N ILE A 89 -12.23 6.17 4.05
CA ILE A 89 -12.82 6.81 2.85
C ILE A 89 -11.71 7.37 1.95
N ALA A 90 -10.73 8.08 2.52
CA ALA A 90 -9.59 8.61 1.78
C ALA A 90 -8.76 7.50 1.11
N LEU A 91 -8.51 6.39 1.80
CA LEU A 91 -7.85 5.19 1.25
C LEU A 91 -8.61 4.63 0.04
N VAL A 92 -9.93 4.46 0.16
CA VAL A 92 -10.75 3.91 -0.92
C VAL A 92 -10.77 4.85 -2.12
N ARG A 93 -10.92 6.16 -1.92
CA ARG A 93 -10.86 7.15 -2.99
C ARG A 93 -9.53 7.11 -3.74
N ASP A 94 -8.40 7.12 -3.03
CA ASP A 94 -7.06 7.03 -3.63
C ASP A 94 -6.90 5.74 -4.45
N PHE A 95 -7.37 4.60 -3.93
CA PHE A 95 -7.36 3.34 -4.65
C PHE A 95 -8.24 3.37 -5.90
N VAL A 96 -9.48 3.85 -5.78
CA VAL A 96 -10.45 3.93 -6.89
C VAL A 96 -9.94 4.88 -7.98
N GLU A 97 -9.47 6.05 -7.62
CA GLU A 97 -8.94 7.02 -8.58
C GLU A 97 -7.78 6.45 -9.40
N LYS A 98 -6.82 5.79 -8.72
CA LYS A 98 -5.61 5.28 -9.38
C LYS A 98 -5.84 4.01 -10.18
N HIS A 99 -6.60 3.07 -9.65
CA HIS A 99 -6.65 1.71 -10.18
C HIS A 99 -7.94 1.38 -10.94
N ILE A 100 -9.00 2.16 -10.77
CA ILE A 100 -10.29 1.99 -11.43
C ILE A 100 -10.52 3.10 -12.45
N LEU A 101 -10.64 4.35 -11.98
CA LEU A 101 -10.90 5.49 -12.86
C LEU A 101 -9.74 5.74 -13.83
N GLY A 102 -8.51 5.57 -13.39
CA GLY A 102 -7.31 5.68 -14.22
C GLY A 102 -7.23 4.65 -15.36
N LYS A 103 -8.04 3.57 -15.30
CA LYS A 103 -8.23 2.60 -16.39
C LYS A 103 -9.48 2.87 -17.22
N GLY A 104 -10.16 3.99 -17.03
CA GLY A 104 -11.40 4.36 -17.73
C GLY A 104 -12.64 3.62 -17.23
N MET A 105 -12.56 2.88 -16.10
CA MET A 105 -13.69 2.19 -15.50
C MET A 105 -14.52 3.12 -14.63
N VAL A 106 -15.82 2.90 -14.57
CA VAL A 106 -16.71 3.54 -13.59
C VAL A 106 -16.58 2.81 -12.26
N ALA A 107 -16.65 3.54 -11.16
CA ALA A 107 -16.68 2.99 -9.82
C ALA A 107 -17.98 3.36 -9.11
N ASP A 108 -18.66 2.35 -8.60
CA ASP A 108 -19.82 2.46 -7.71
C ASP A 108 -19.45 1.74 -6.42
N TRP A 109 -19.23 2.48 -5.33
CA TRP A 109 -18.80 1.86 -4.09
C TRP A 109 -19.55 2.39 -2.86
N VAL A 110 -19.70 1.50 -1.91
CA VAL A 110 -20.35 1.77 -0.63
C VAL A 110 -19.49 1.28 0.51
N TYR A 111 -19.46 2.02 1.61
CA TYR A 111 -18.80 1.65 2.85
C TYR A 111 -19.83 1.22 3.88
N HIS A 112 -19.74 -0.04 4.30
CA HIS A 112 -20.52 -0.59 5.41
C HIS A 112 -19.64 -0.70 6.66
N ASP A 113 -20.00 0.04 7.69
CA ASP A 113 -19.33 0.01 9.00
C ASP A 113 -20.09 -0.92 9.95
N ASN A 114 -19.88 -2.21 9.77
CA ASN A 114 -20.39 -3.20 10.73
C ASN A 114 -19.37 -3.39 11.87
N PRO A 115 -19.80 -3.44 13.14
CA PRO A 115 -18.89 -3.61 14.27
C PRO A 115 -17.91 -4.77 14.07
N GLY A 116 -16.60 -4.46 14.08
CA GLY A 116 -15.52 -5.41 13.87
C GLY A 116 -15.31 -5.91 12.45
N ASN A 117 -16.06 -5.37 11.47
CA ASN A 117 -15.94 -5.76 10.06
C ASN A 117 -16.25 -4.60 9.10
N PRO A 118 -15.52 -3.49 9.16
CA PRO A 118 -15.64 -2.42 8.18
C PRO A 118 -15.22 -2.95 6.81
N HIS A 119 -16.05 -2.70 5.78
CA HIS A 119 -15.77 -3.20 4.43
C HIS A 119 -16.47 -2.35 3.37
N ILE A 120 -15.95 -2.41 2.16
CA ILE A 120 -16.60 -1.82 1.00
C ILE A 120 -17.12 -2.89 0.05
N HIS A 121 -18.17 -2.53 -0.67
CA HIS A 121 -18.54 -3.16 -1.93
C HIS A 121 -18.24 -2.18 -3.06
N LEU A 122 -17.47 -2.62 -4.04
CA LEU A 122 -17.08 -1.84 -5.20
C LEU A 122 -17.52 -2.56 -6.47
N MET A 123 -18.39 -1.92 -7.24
CA MET A 123 -18.79 -2.38 -8.56
C MET A 123 -18.07 -1.55 -9.64
N THR A 124 -17.57 -2.23 -10.67
CA THR A 124 -16.89 -1.58 -11.79
C THR A 124 -17.44 -2.06 -13.13
N THR A 125 -17.34 -1.22 -14.16
CA THR A 125 -17.76 -1.56 -15.52
C THR A 125 -16.87 -2.62 -16.15
N LEU A 126 -17.43 -3.40 -17.07
CA LEU A 126 -16.73 -4.40 -17.89
C LEU A 126 -16.51 -3.95 -19.33
N ARG A 127 -16.93 -2.71 -19.64
CA ARG A 127 -16.84 -2.09 -20.96
C ARG A 127 -16.33 -0.66 -20.83
N PRO A 128 -15.55 -0.17 -21.80
CA PRO A 128 -15.24 1.25 -21.85
C PRO A 128 -16.49 2.08 -22.13
N LEU A 129 -16.48 3.32 -21.63
CA LEU A 129 -17.45 4.32 -22.04
C LEU A 129 -16.94 4.96 -23.35
N THR A 130 -17.83 5.07 -24.34
CA THR A 130 -17.54 5.75 -25.62
C THR A 130 -18.55 6.88 -25.83
N GLU A 131 -18.34 7.75 -26.79
CA GLU A 131 -19.28 8.84 -27.10
C GLU A 131 -20.67 8.31 -27.46
N ASP A 132 -20.74 7.11 -28.07
CA ASP A 132 -22.00 6.50 -28.53
C ASP A 132 -22.64 5.54 -27.49
N GLY A 133 -22.02 5.36 -26.31
CA GLY A 133 -22.52 4.45 -25.27
C GLY A 133 -21.43 3.53 -24.69
N PHE A 134 -21.71 2.23 -24.63
CA PHE A 134 -20.77 1.23 -24.11
C PHE A 134 -20.01 0.53 -25.23
N GLY A 135 -18.68 0.48 -25.12
CA GLY A 135 -17.80 -0.19 -26.07
C GLY A 135 -17.78 -1.72 -25.94
N ALA A 136 -16.87 -2.36 -26.63
CA ALA A 136 -16.71 -3.81 -26.63
C ALA A 136 -16.08 -4.35 -25.33
N LYS A 137 -16.53 -5.54 -24.87
CA LYS A 137 -15.88 -6.25 -23.74
C LYS A 137 -14.48 -6.80 -24.09
N LYS A 138 -14.22 -7.01 -25.39
CA LYS A 138 -12.92 -7.47 -25.87
C LYS A 138 -12.31 -6.43 -26.79
N VAL A 139 -11.06 -6.12 -26.56
CA VAL A 139 -10.27 -5.19 -27.36
C VAL A 139 -9.11 -5.92 -28.04
N ALA A 140 -8.74 -5.47 -29.22
CA ALA A 140 -7.59 -6.02 -29.91
C ALA A 140 -6.30 -5.62 -29.17
N VAL A 141 -5.39 -6.56 -29.01
CA VAL A 141 -4.08 -6.31 -28.39
C VAL A 141 -3.21 -5.56 -29.40
N ILE A 142 -2.64 -4.43 -28.95
CA ILE A 142 -1.71 -3.62 -29.71
C ILE A 142 -0.30 -3.87 -29.15
N GLY A 143 0.65 -4.21 -29.99
CA GLY A 143 2.05 -4.41 -29.63
C GLY A 143 2.78 -3.08 -29.34
N GLU A 144 3.99 -3.18 -28.81
CA GLU A 144 4.85 -2.01 -28.55
C GLU A 144 5.17 -1.20 -29.80
N ASP A 145 5.09 -1.83 -30.97
CA ASP A 145 5.23 -1.21 -32.31
C ASP A 145 3.97 -0.49 -32.81
N GLY A 146 2.89 -0.45 -32.00
CA GLY A 146 1.60 0.13 -32.36
C GLY A 146 0.76 -0.71 -33.32
N GLN A 147 1.18 -1.93 -33.67
CA GLN A 147 0.45 -2.79 -34.57
C GLN A 147 -0.39 -3.85 -33.83
N LEU A 148 -1.41 -4.36 -34.52
CA LEU A 148 -2.27 -5.42 -34.00
C LEU A 148 -1.50 -6.73 -33.82
N VAL A 149 -1.45 -7.24 -32.60
CA VAL A 149 -0.85 -8.54 -32.31
C VAL A 149 -1.69 -9.66 -32.92
N ARG A 150 -1.01 -10.60 -33.62
CA ARG A 150 -1.65 -11.76 -34.24
C ARG A 150 -1.20 -13.06 -33.60
N THR A 151 -2.10 -14.01 -33.52
CA THR A 151 -1.80 -15.38 -33.12
C THR A 151 -0.93 -16.09 -34.15
N LYS A 152 -0.34 -17.24 -33.82
CA LYS A 152 0.40 -18.08 -34.75
C LYS A 152 -0.40 -18.50 -36.02
N SER A 153 -1.74 -18.47 -35.93
CA SER A 153 -2.64 -18.74 -37.06
C SER A 153 -3.05 -17.48 -37.84
N GLY A 154 -2.42 -16.33 -37.59
CA GLY A 154 -2.67 -15.05 -38.29
C GLY A 154 -3.92 -14.27 -37.80
N LYS A 155 -4.70 -14.80 -36.86
CA LYS A 155 -5.89 -14.10 -36.30
C LYS A 155 -5.46 -13.00 -35.33
N ILE A 156 -6.22 -11.89 -35.30
CA ILE A 156 -6.00 -10.82 -34.32
C ILE A 156 -6.21 -11.39 -32.90
N LEU A 157 -5.28 -11.07 -32.00
CA LEU A 157 -5.39 -11.41 -30.59
C LEU A 157 -6.32 -10.40 -29.90
N TYR A 158 -7.27 -10.90 -29.13
CA TYR A 158 -8.19 -10.09 -28.33
C TYR A 158 -8.03 -10.43 -26.86
N GLU A 159 -8.12 -9.41 -26.02
CA GLU A 159 -8.16 -9.53 -24.57
C GLU A 159 -9.42 -8.89 -23.99
N LEU A 160 -9.74 -9.21 -22.75
CA LEU A 160 -10.84 -8.57 -22.02
C LEU A 160 -10.44 -7.14 -21.66
N TRP A 161 -11.25 -6.16 -22.06
CA TRP A 161 -11.00 -4.75 -21.71
C TRP A 161 -10.92 -4.53 -20.19
N ALA A 162 -11.79 -5.19 -19.41
CA ALA A 162 -11.77 -5.12 -17.95
C ALA A 162 -10.59 -5.85 -17.30
N GLY A 163 -9.72 -6.46 -18.11
CA GLY A 163 -8.49 -7.12 -17.68
C GLY A 163 -8.63 -8.62 -17.42
N SER A 164 -7.48 -9.27 -17.43
CA SER A 164 -7.25 -10.70 -17.20
C SER A 164 -7.17 -11.03 -15.70
N THR A 165 -6.84 -12.27 -15.37
CA THR A 165 -6.49 -12.71 -14.01
C THR A 165 -5.24 -12.00 -13.49
N ASP A 166 -4.26 -11.73 -14.36
CA ASP A 166 -3.04 -11.03 -13.97
C ASP A 166 -3.31 -9.55 -13.65
N ASP A 167 -4.20 -8.90 -14.41
CA ASP A 167 -4.68 -7.56 -14.10
C ASP A 167 -5.43 -7.51 -12.77
N PHE A 168 -6.20 -8.55 -12.45
CA PHE A 168 -6.86 -8.65 -11.15
C PHE A 168 -5.84 -8.83 -10.01
N ASN A 169 -4.79 -9.62 -10.21
CA ASN A 169 -3.71 -9.76 -9.25
C ASN A 169 -2.96 -8.42 -9.06
N ALA A 170 -2.69 -7.69 -10.13
CA ALA A 170 -2.09 -6.36 -10.07
C ALA A 170 -3.00 -5.35 -9.33
N LEU A 171 -4.31 -5.42 -9.56
CA LEU A 171 -5.30 -4.61 -8.82
C LEU A 171 -5.28 -4.92 -7.32
N ARG A 172 -5.21 -6.20 -6.95
CA ARG A 172 -5.08 -6.64 -5.55
C ARG A 172 -3.79 -6.14 -4.91
N ASP A 173 -2.68 -6.24 -5.63
CA ASP A 173 -1.38 -5.78 -5.14
C ASP A 173 -1.40 -4.24 -4.98
N GLY A 174 -2.05 -3.51 -5.90
CA GLY A 174 -2.30 -2.07 -5.79
C GLY A 174 -3.16 -1.69 -4.57
N TRP A 175 -4.14 -2.53 -4.20
CA TRP A 175 -4.90 -2.33 -2.96
C TRP A 175 -4.00 -2.38 -1.73
N PHE A 176 -3.17 -3.43 -1.58
CA PHE A 176 -2.27 -3.55 -0.43
C PHE A 176 -1.19 -2.47 -0.41
N GLU A 177 -0.76 -1.99 -1.55
CA GLU A 177 0.13 -0.84 -1.67
C GLU A 177 -0.52 0.42 -1.09
N ARG A 178 -1.75 0.75 -1.53
CA ARG A 178 -2.48 1.93 -1.01
C ARG A 178 -2.85 1.78 0.46
N LEU A 179 -3.28 0.59 0.87
CA LEU A 179 -3.55 0.28 2.27
C LEU A 179 -2.34 0.56 3.17
N ASN A 180 -1.17 0.06 2.81
CA ASN A 180 0.05 0.30 3.55
C ASN A 180 0.49 1.77 3.52
N HIS A 181 0.22 2.47 2.42
CA HIS A 181 0.43 3.91 2.32
C HIS A 181 -0.43 4.67 3.34
N HIS A 182 -1.73 4.40 3.36
CA HIS A 182 -2.65 5.10 4.26
C HIS A 182 -2.46 4.71 5.74
N LEU A 183 -2.07 3.47 6.03
CA LEU A 183 -1.65 3.08 7.38
C LEU A 183 -0.45 3.91 7.85
N ALA A 184 0.53 4.12 6.97
CA ALA A 184 1.69 4.96 7.27
C ALA A 184 1.31 6.43 7.46
N LEU A 185 0.44 7.00 6.59
CA LEU A 185 -0.09 8.36 6.75
C LEU A 185 -0.85 8.53 8.07
N GLY A 186 -1.56 7.50 8.52
CA GLY A 186 -2.25 7.47 9.82
C GLY A 186 -1.32 7.26 11.01
N GLY A 187 0.00 7.16 10.81
CA GLY A 187 0.96 6.85 11.87
C GLY A 187 0.86 5.43 12.43
N ILE A 188 0.21 4.52 11.70
CA ILE A 188 0.00 3.14 12.14
C ILE A 188 1.19 2.25 11.70
N ASP A 189 1.93 1.71 12.66
CA ASP A 189 3.03 0.75 12.40
C ASP A 189 2.49 -0.67 12.13
N LEU A 190 1.68 -0.76 11.10
CA LEU A 190 1.14 -2.02 10.60
C LEU A 190 1.42 -2.10 9.10
N ARG A 191 1.95 -3.24 8.65
CA ARG A 191 2.16 -3.54 7.24
C ARG A 191 1.46 -4.84 6.90
N ILE A 192 0.61 -4.78 5.89
CA ILE A 192 -0.18 -5.94 5.44
C ILE A 192 0.44 -6.46 4.15
N ASP A 193 0.82 -7.74 4.16
CA ASP A 193 1.31 -8.46 2.98
C ASP A 193 0.17 -9.27 2.36
N GLY A 194 -0.30 -8.85 1.20
CA GLY A 194 -1.40 -9.50 0.46
C GLY A 194 -1.04 -10.81 -0.22
N ARG A 195 0.23 -11.24 -0.15
CA ARG A 195 0.67 -12.52 -0.76
C ARG A 195 0.14 -13.71 0.04
N SER A 196 0.02 -14.87 -0.60
CA SER A 196 -0.35 -16.11 0.11
C SER A 196 0.71 -16.51 1.13
N TYR A 197 0.33 -17.22 2.20
CA TYR A 197 1.25 -17.73 3.23
C TYR A 197 2.42 -18.52 2.62
N LYS A 198 2.16 -19.33 1.60
CA LYS A 198 3.22 -20.05 0.87
C LYS A 198 4.24 -19.11 0.20
N LYS A 199 3.77 -18.02 -0.43
CA LYS A 199 4.66 -17.00 -1.05
C LYS A 199 5.40 -16.18 0.01
N GLN A 200 4.85 -16.07 1.21
CA GLN A 200 5.47 -15.41 2.35
C GLN A 200 6.40 -16.33 3.14
N ALA A 201 6.52 -17.61 2.79
CA ALA A 201 7.22 -18.62 3.57
C ALA A 201 6.74 -18.68 5.04
N ILE A 202 5.42 -18.64 5.24
CA ILE A 202 4.76 -18.83 6.54
C ILE A 202 4.37 -20.31 6.66
N GLU A 203 4.80 -20.97 7.74
CA GLU A 203 4.60 -22.40 7.98
C GLU A 203 3.21 -22.73 8.58
N LEU A 204 2.23 -21.85 8.41
CA LEU A 204 0.85 -22.06 8.85
C LEU A 204 -0.08 -22.26 7.65
N GLU A 205 -1.15 -23.03 7.88
CA GLU A 205 -2.19 -23.23 6.89
C GLU A 205 -3.18 -22.04 6.88
N PRO A 206 -3.49 -21.46 5.72
CA PRO A 206 -4.48 -20.40 5.64
C PRO A 206 -5.88 -20.95 5.92
N THR A 207 -6.68 -20.19 6.66
CA THR A 207 -8.10 -20.52 6.87
C THR A 207 -8.91 -20.31 5.60
N ILE A 208 -10.00 -21.08 5.44
CA ILE A 208 -10.94 -20.91 4.33
C ILE A 208 -12.02 -19.93 4.75
N HIS A 209 -12.38 -18.98 3.85
CA HIS A 209 -13.49 -18.09 4.11
C HIS A 209 -14.81 -18.86 4.17
N LEU A 210 -15.44 -18.83 5.34
CA LEU A 210 -16.78 -19.35 5.53
C LEU A 210 -17.79 -18.24 5.17
N GLY A 211 -18.53 -18.42 4.09
CA GLY A 211 -19.61 -17.48 3.71
C GLY A 211 -20.66 -17.32 4.83
N VAL A 212 -21.51 -16.29 4.72
CA VAL A 212 -22.56 -15.96 5.71
C VAL A 212 -23.48 -17.17 5.99
N GLY A 213 -23.85 -17.94 4.97
CA GLY A 213 -24.68 -19.12 5.10
C GLY A 213 -24.01 -20.23 5.95
N ALA A 214 -22.73 -20.53 5.70
CA ALA A 214 -21.99 -21.52 6.46
C ALA A 214 -21.81 -21.11 7.93
N LYS A 215 -21.55 -19.81 8.19
CA LYS A 215 -21.47 -19.26 9.55
C LYS A 215 -22.82 -19.34 10.30
N ALA A 216 -23.93 -19.08 9.61
CA ALA A 216 -25.27 -19.19 10.19
C ALA A 216 -25.63 -20.63 10.56
N ILE A 217 -25.28 -21.58 9.67
CA ILE A 217 -25.47 -23.02 9.94
C ILE A 217 -24.58 -23.46 11.12
N ALA A 218 -23.31 -23.05 11.15
CA ALA A 218 -22.40 -23.36 12.25
C ALA A 218 -22.94 -22.84 13.60
N ARG A 219 -23.37 -21.56 13.65
CA ARG A 219 -23.95 -20.97 14.87
C ARG A 219 -25.22 -21.68 15.33
N LYS A 220 -26.09 -22.07 14.39
CA LYS A 220 -27.32 -22.80 14.72
C LYS A 220 -27.03 -24.20 15.24
N ALA A 221 -26.06 -24.90 14.65
CA ALA A 221 -25.62 -26.22 15.10
C ALA A 221 -24.98 -26.16 16.50
N GLU A 222 -24.15 -25.16 16.76
CA GLU A 222 -23.53 -24.89 18.07
C GLU A 222 -24.60 -24.63 19.14
N GLN A 223 -25.62 -23.82 18.85
CA GLN A 223 -26.76 -23.57 19.75
C GLN A 223 -27.59 -24.84 20.03
N GLN A 224 -27.59 -25.78 19.12
CA GLN A 224 -28.30 -27.07 19.26
C GLN A 224 -27.43 -28.19 19.83
N GLY A 225 -26.14 -27.92 20.12
CA GLY A 225 -25.18 -28.92 20.59
C GLY A 225 -24.84 -29.98 19.54
N VAL A 226 -25.08 -29.70 18.25
CA VAL A 226 -24.86 -30.60 17.13
C VAL A 226 -23.67 -30.14 16.32
N ARG A 227 -22.83 -31.05 15.83
CA ARG A 227 -21.73 -30.72 14.92
C ARG A 227 -22.30 -30.33 13.52
N PRO A 228 -21.89 -29.21 12.93
CA PRO A 228 -22.33 -28.86 11.59
C PRO A 228 -21.64 -29.77 10.57
N GLU A 229 -22.40 -30.52 9.81
CA GLU A 229 -21.91 -31.36 8.70
C GLU A 229 -21.63 -30.47 7.46
N LEU A 230 -20.56 -29.67 7.51
CA LEU A 230 -20.09 -28.88 6.38
C LEU A 230 -18.59 -29.09 6.21
N GLU A 231 -18.19 -29.75 5.14
CA GLU A 231 -16.79 -30.06 4.78
C GLU A 231 -15.84 -28.86 4.94
N ARG A 232 -16.31 -27.64 4.63
CA ARG A 232 -15.50 -26.42 4.80
C ARG A 232 -15.27 -26.02 6.26
N ILE A 233 -16.19 -26.34 7.15
CA ILE A 233 -16.06 -26.07 8.58
C ILE A 233 -15.08 -27.07 9.17
N GLU A 234 -15.26 -28.37 8.88
CA GLU A 234 -14.36 -29.43 9.32
C GLU A 234 -12.92 -29.18 8.87
N LEU A 235 -12.73 -28.82 7.60
CA LEU A 235 -11.40 -28.48 7.08
C LEU A 235 -10.77 -27.27 7.77
N ASN A 236 -11.55 -26.26 8.15
CA ASN A 236 -11.04 -25.12 8.93
C ASN A 236 -10.66 -25.50 10.36
N GLU A 237 -11.43 -26.37 11.00
CA GLU A 237 -11.13 -26.91 12.33
C GLU A 237 -9.85 -27.75 12.31
N GLU A 238 -9.68 -28.62 11.32
CA GLU A 238 -8.46 -29.40 11.12
C GLU A 238 -7.23 -28.49 10.92
N ARG A 239 -7.34 -27.48 10.05
CA ARG A 239 -6.26 -26.51 9.83
C ARG A 239 -5.93 -25.71 11.08
N ARG A 240 -6.94 -25.33 11.84
CA ARG A 240 -6.77 -24.62 13.10
C ARG A 240 -6.05 -25.47 14.14
N SER A 241 -6.46 -26.73 14.29
CA SER A 241 -5.82 -27.71 15.19
C SER A 241 -4.36 -27.97 14.78
N GLU A 242 -4.10 -28.11 13.48
CA GLU A 242 -2.73 -28.28 12.97
C GLU A 242 -1.87 -27.04 13.23
N ASN A 243 -2.41 -25.84 13.00
CA ASN A 243 -1.70 -24.58 13.29
C ASN A 243 -1.42 -24.44 14.79
N THR A 244 -2.38 -24.77 15.65
CA THR A 244 -2.19 -24.79 17.11
C THR A 244 -1.04 -25.71 17.50
N ARG A 245 -0.98 -26.93 16.93
CA ARG A 245 0.09 -27.90 17.18
C ARG A 245 1.45 -27.37 16.71
N ARG A 246 1.52 -26.72 15.53
CA ARG A 246 2.75 -26.10 15.03
C ARG A 246 3.23 -24.96 15.92
N ILE A 247 2.32 -24.10 16.38
CA ILE A 247 2.62 -23.01 17.31
C ILE A 247 3.06 -23.55 18.69
N LEU A 248 2.41 -24.59 19.21
CA LEU A 248 2.83 -25.26 20.45
C LEU A 248 4.25 -25.83 20.35
N LYS A 249 4.57 -26.43 19.21
CA LYS A 249 5.91 -26.95 18.95
C LYS A 249 6.94 -25.84 18.80
N ASN A 250 6.59 -24.76 18.09
CA ASN A 250 7.47 -23.60 17.83
C ASN A 250 6.72 -22.27 18.01
N PRO A 251 6.66 -21.71 19.23
CA PRO A 251 6.01 -20.42 19.49
C PRO A 251 6.66 -19.23 18.76
N ALA A 252 7.92 -19.37 18.30
CA ALA A 252 8.61 -18.31 17.55
C ALA A 252 7.90 -17.98 16.23
N ILE A 253 7.09 -18.88 15.66
CA ILE A 253 6.25 -18.61 14.49
C ILE A 253 5.35 -17.39 14.72
N VAL A 254 4.81 -17.21 15.94
CA VAL A 254 3.97 -16.06 16.27
C VAL A 254 4.79 -14.76 16.28
N LEU A 255 6.01 -14.80 16.82
CA LEU A 255 6.93 -13.65 16.79
C LEU A 255 7.31 -13.29 15.35
N ASP A 256 7.60 -14.28 14.51
CA ASP A 256 7.92 -14.06 13.11
C ASP A 256 6.77 -13.40 12.34
N LEU A 257 5.53 -13.80 12.63
CA LEU A 257 4.33 -13.18 12.05
C LEU A 257 4.20 -11.71 12.47
N ILE A 258 4.34 -11.43 13.76
CA ILE A 258 4.25 -10.06 14.29
C ILE A 258 5.38 -9.19 13.74
N MET A 259 6.62 -9.69 13.73
CA MET A 259 7.81 -8.97 13.27
C MET A 259 7.87 -8.74 11.74
N ARG A 260 6.95 -9.31 10.98
CA ARG A 260 6.75 -8.98 9.56
C ARG A 260 5.93 -7.72 9.39
N GLU A 261 5.01 -7.48 10.32
CA GLU A 261 4.05 -6.39 10.27
C GLU A 261 4.49 -5.19 11.12
N LYS A 262 5.21 -5.44 12.23
CA LYS A 262 5.61 -4.44 13.23
C LYS A 262 7.05 -4.67 13.70
N SER A 263 7.78 -3.62 14.00
CA SER A 263 9.10 -3.70 14.66
C SER A 263 9.01 -3.71 16.19
N VAL A 264 7.93 -3.16 16.74
CA VAL A 264 7.61 -3.13 18.17
C VAL A 264 6.19 -3.66 18.36
N PHE A 265 5.95 -4.45 19.41
CA PHE A 265 4.64 -5.06 19.69
C PHE A 265 4.31 -5.03 21.18
N ASP A 266 3.05 -5.26 21.49
CA ASP A 266 2.53 -5.44 22.84
C ASP A 266 1.87 -6.82 23.03
N GLU A 267 1.36 -7.09 24.22
CA GLU A 267 0.68 -8.36 24.53
C GLU A 267 -0.62 -8.55 23.72
N ARG A 268 -1.27 -7.44 23.31
CA ARG A 268 -2.49 -7.48 22.50
C ARG A 268 -2.20 -7.98 21.09
N ASP A 269 -1.04 -7.63 20.54
CA ASP A 269 -0.61 -8.12 19.23
C ASP A 269 -0.39 -9.63 19.25
N VAL A 270 0.24 -10.14 20.31
CA VAL A 270 0.41 -11.60 20.50
C VAL A 270 -0.95 -12.28 20.64
N ALA A 271 -1.84 -11.71 21.47
CA ALA A 271 -3.19 -12.23 21.66
C ALA A 271 -3.99 -12.24 20.34
N LYS A 272 -3.91 -11.16 19.55
CA LYS A 272 -4.58 -11.04 18.24
C LYS A 272 -4.16 -12.16 17.26
N VAL A 273 -2.88 -12.50 17.24
CA VAL A 273 -2.38 -13.62 16.42
C VAL A 273 -2.85 -14.96 16.97
N LEU A 274 -2.71 -15.20 18.27
CA LEU A 274 -3.10 -16.47 18.90
C LEU A 274 -4.59 -16.76 18.76
N HIS A 275 -5.47 -15.77 18.91
CA HIS A 275 -6.93 -15.93 18.75
C HIS A 275 -7.36 -16.44 17.37
N ARG A 276 -6.51 -16.29 16.36
CA ARG A 276 -6.79 -16.84 15.02
C ARG A 276 -6.67 -18.36 14.98
N TYR A 277 -5.88 -18.95 15.86
CA TYR A 277 -5.48 -20.36 15.76
C TYR A 277 -5.81 -21.18 17.01
N VAL A 278 -5.95 -20.57 18.19
CA VAL A 278 -6.06 -21.25 19.47
C VAL A 278 -7.40 -20.93 20.12
N ASP A 279 -8.23 -21.95 20.35
CA ASP A 279 -9.55 -21.82 20.98
C ASP A 279 -9.52 -22.18 22.47
N ASP A 280 -8.63 -23.11 22.87
CA ASP A 280 -8.51 -23.54 24.26
C ASP A 280 -7.88 -22.44 25.13
N PRO A 281 -8.60 -21.94 26.17
CA PRO A 281 -8.11 -20.84 27.01
C PRO A 281 -6.83 -21.18 27.78
N ALA A 282 -6.66 -22.46 28.20
CA ALA A 282 -5.48 -22.85 28.95
C ALA A 282 -4.24 -22.90 28.04
N VAL A 283 -4.40 -23.47 26.85
CA VAL A 283 -3.35 -23.47 25.80
C VAL A 283 -3.01 -22.05 25.39
N PHE A 284 -4.01 -21.17 25.24
CA PHE A 284 -3.81 -19.77 24.91
C PHE A 284 -2.94 -19.05 25.96
N GLN A 285 -3.28 -19.16 27.23
CA GLN A 285 -2.53 -18.55 28.33
C GLN A 285 -1.10 -19.11 28.41
N GLN A 286 -0.94 -20.41 28.24
CA GLN A 286 0.39 -21.02 28.21
C GLN A 286 1.24 -20.48 27.07
N LEU A 287 0.69 -20.33 25.86
CA LEU A 287 1.40 -19.79 24.71
C LEU A 287 1.73 -18.31 24.89
N MET A 288 0.80 -17.49 25.41
CA MET A 288 1.06 -16.09 25.73
C MET A 288 2.30 -15.94 26.61
N LEU A 289 2.36 -16.68 27.71
CA LEU A 289 3.51 -16.66 28.61
C LEU A 289 4.80 -17.13 27.92
N ARG A 290 4.74 -18.25 27.17
CA ARG A 290 5.91 -18.78 26.47
C ARG A 290 6.46 -17.83 25.40
N ILE A 291 5.59 -17.06 24.73
CA ILE A 291 5.98 -16.09 23.70
C ILE A 291 6.62 -14.86 24.36
N ILE A 292 5.97 -14.27 25.36
CA ILE A 292 6.48 -13.07 26.05
C ILE A 292 7.77 -13.35 26.82
N LEU A 293 7.90 -14.52 27.42
CA LEU A 293 9.11 -14.93 28.15
C LEU A 293 10.16 -15.58 27.24
N ASN A 294 9.96 -15.60 25.94
CA ASN A 294 10.96 -16.14 25.02
C ASN A 294 12.27 -15.35 25.15
N PRO A 295 13.44 -16.01 25.23
CA PRO A 295 14.75 -15.33 25.33
C PRO A 295 15.07 -14.34 24.19
N GLU A 296 14.46 -14.54 23.03
CA GLU A 296 14.57 -13.62 21.88
C GLU A 296 13.73 -12.35 22.04
N VAL A 297 12.79 -12.31 22.98
CA VAL A 297 11.96 -11.12 23.24
C VAL A 297 12.64 -10.22 24.26
N LEU A 298 12.73 -8.95 23.93
CA LEU A 298 13.24 -7.90 24.80
C LEU A 298 12.14 -6.91 25.12
N ARG A 299 11.93 -6.62 26.39
CA ARG A 299 11.02 -5.58 26.84
C ARG A 299 11.71 -4.23 26.72
N LEU A 300 11.20 -3.37 25.82
CA LEU A 300 11.69 -2.02 25.56
C LEU A 300 11.16 -1.01 26.57
N GLN A 301 9.90 -1.16 26.95
CA GLN A 301 9.18 -0.29 27.87
C GLN A 301 8.32 -1.12 28.81
N ARG A 302 8.28 -0.72 30.08
CA ARG A 302 7.35 -1.28 31.07
C ARG A 302 5.96 -0.71 30.85
N ASP A 303 4.93 -1.42 31.29
CA ASP A 303 3.59 -0.84 31.40
C ASP A 303 3.62 0.34 32.39
N THR A 304 2.94 1.39 32.01
CA THR A 304 2.85 2.64 32.78
C THR A 304 1.39 3.12 32.77
N ILE A 305 1.07 4.02 33.71
CA ILE A 305 -0.21 4.73 33.69
C ILE A 305 0.12 6.16 33.26
N GLU A 306 -0.54 6.62 32.21
CA GLU A 306 -0.39 7.99 31.74
C GLU A 306 -1.02 8.95 32.77
N PHE A 307 -0.21 9.86 33.32
CA PHE A 307 -0.63 10.71 34.44
C PHE A 307 -1.76 11.68 34.06
N ALA A 308 -1.85 12.08 32.79
CA ALA A 308 -2.83 13.05 32.30
C ALA A 308 -4.20 12.42 32.04
N THR A 309 -4.26 11.19 31.56
CA THR A 309 -5.50 10.51 31.13
C THR A 309 -5.92 9.39 32.09
N GLY A 310 -5.00 8.89 32.93
CA GLY A 310 -5.21 7.69 33.74
C GLY A 310 -5.22 6.39 32.93
N GLU A 311 -4.93 6.43 31.64
CA GLU A 311 -4.93 5.27 30.79
C GLU A 311 -3.69 4.39 31.00
N LYS A 312 -3.89 3.08 30.94
CA LYS A 312 -2.80 2.11 31.01
C LYS A 312 -2.11 2.00 29.66
N VAL A 313 -0.86 2.50 29.59
CA VAL A 313 0.03 2.28 28.44
C VAL A 313 0.65 0.88 28.57
N PRO A 314 0.42 -0.03 27.62
CA PRO A 314 0.94 -1.38 27.71
C PRO A 314 2.47 -1.43 27.58
N ALA A 315 3.06 -2.47 28.13
CA ALA A 315 4.48 -2.77 27.92
C ALA A 315 4.78 -2.97 26.42
N ARG A 316 5.95 -2.52 25.98
CA ARG A 316 6.40 -2.63 24.60
C ARG A 316 7.56 -3.60 24.50
N TYR A 317 7.50 -4.45 23.49
CA TYR A 317 8.47 -5.51 23.23
C TYR A 317 9.00 -5.44 21.80
N SER A 318 10.20 -5.97 21.60
CA SER A 318 10.76 -6.27 20.29
C SER A 318 11.58 -7.55 20.36
N THR A 319 12.15 -8.00 19.23
CA THR A 319 13.04 -9.15 19.22
C THR A 319 14.52 -8.73 19.18
N ARG A 320 15.40 -9.56 19.74
CA ARG A 320 16.86 -9.35 19.65
C ARG A 320 17.32 -9.23 18.20
N ALA A 321 16.71 -10.01 17.30
CA ALA A 321 16.99 -9.97 15.87
C ALA A 321 16.67 -8.60 15.27
N MET A 322 15.52 -8.01 15.59
CA MET A 322 15.10 -6.69 15.10
C MET A 322 16.02 -5.60 15.63
N ILE A 323 16.33 -5.61 16.93
CA ILE A 323 17.23 -4.63 17.54
C ILE A 323 18.63 -4.69 16.92
N ARG A 324 19.16 -5.91 16.69
CA ARG A 324 20.46 -6.08 16.01
C ARG A 324 20.44 -5.57 14.59
N LEU A 325 19.35 -5.81 13.86
CA LEU A 325 19.15 -5.32 12.50
C LEU A 325 19.18 -3.79 12.46
N GLU A 326 18.39 -3.13 13.31
CA GLU A 326 18.34 -1.66 13.38
C GLU A 326 19.68 -1.05 13.85
N ALA A 327 20.31 -1.65 14.87
CA ALA A 327 21.63 -1.21 15.33
C ALA A 327 22.72 -1.37 14.25
N THR A 328 22.63 -2.44 13.44
CA THR A 328 23.57 -2.66 12.33
C THR A 328 23.32 -1.64 11.21
N MET A 329 22.08 -1.43 10.82
CA MET A 329 21.67 -0.43 9.84
C MET A 329 22.15 0.98 10.25
N ALA A 330 21.93 1.38 11.50
CA ALA A 330 22.38 2.68 12.01
C ALA A 330 23.92 2.82 11.95
N ARG A 331 24.67 1.78 12.34
CA ARG A 331 26.14 1.78 12.23
C ARG A 331 26.60 1.86 10.78
N GLN A 332 25.95 1.14 9.88
CA GLN A 332 26.25 1.19 8.44
C GLN A 332 25.97 2.58 7.87
N ALA A 333 24.85 3.22 8.26
CA ALA A 333 24.52 4.57 7.84
C ALA A 333 25.59 5.58 8.31
N MET A 334 26.00 5.54 9.57
CA MET A 334 27.09 6.37 10.10
C MET A 334 28.41 6.10 9.35
N TRP A 335 28.75 4.83 9.09
CA TRP A 335 29.92 4.49 8.31
C TRP A 335 29.88 5.03 6.88
N LEU A 336 28.70 5.02 6.22
CA LEU A 336 28.51 5.61 4.89
C LEU A 336 28.65 7.13 4.93
N SER A 337 28.18 7.81 5.99
CA SER A 337 28.29 9.26 6.12
C SER A 337 29.74 9.74 6.28
N ASP A 338 30.59 8.90 6.87
CA ASP A 338 32.03 9.19 7.04
C ASP A 338 32.87 8.94 5.77
N LYS A 339 32.28 8.44 4.69
CA LYS A 339 33.02 8.17 3.44
C LYS A 339 33.01 9.37 2.51
N GLU A 340 34.17 9.75 2.03
CA GLU A 340 34.36 10.91 1.16
C GLU A 340 34.74 10.51 -0.27
N THR A 341 33.86 9.73 -0.94
CA THR A 341 34.16 9.11 -2.23
C THR A 341 33.27 9.54 -3.37
N HIS A 342 32.15 10.24 -3.10
CA HIS A 342 31.11 10.54 -4.09
C HIS A 342 30.84 12.03 -4.28
N ALA A 343 31.84 12.88 -4.09
CA ALA A 343 31.72 14.32 -4.30
C ALA A 343 31.50 14.65 -5.78
N VAL A 344 30.56 15.53 -6.05
CA VAL A 344 30.42 16.23 -7.33
C VAL A 344 31.21 17.54 -7.23
N SER A 345 32.00 17.85 -8.25
CA SER A 345 32.82 19.06 -8.21
C SER A 345 31.96 20.33 -8.23
N THR A 346 32.44 21.39 -7.60
CA THR A 346 31.76 22.70 -7.56
C THR A 346 31.57 23.29 -8.96
N VAL A 347 32.44 22.99 -9.92
CA VAL A 347 32.31 23.41 -11.33
C VAL A 347 31.08 22.75 -11.97
N VAL A 348 30.87 21.45 -11.75
CA VAL A 348 29.70 20.72 -12.25
C VAL A 348 28.42 21.24 -11.59
N LEU A 349 28.44 21.49 -10.29
CA LEU A 349 27.27 22.05 -9.57
C LEU A 349 26.93 23.44 -10.09
N ALA A 350 27.89 24.33 -10.24
CA ALA A 350 27.68 25.70 -10.80
C ALA A 350 27.10 25.64 -12.22
N ALA A 351 27.64 24.75 -13.07
CA ALA A 351 27.12 24.56 -14.43
C ALA A 351 25.67 24.04 -14.42
N THR A 352 25.35 23.12 -13.51
CA THR A 352 23.98 22.57 -13.33
C THR A 352 23.02 23.67 -12.85
N PHE A 353 23.41 24.47 -11.86
CA PHE A 353 22.57 25.58 -11.38
C PHE A 353 22.33 26.64 -12.44
N GLY A 354 23.32 26.89 -13.30
CA GLY A 354 23.16 27.80 -14.45
C GLY A 354 22.08 27.30 -15.43
N ARG A 355 21.98 26.01 -15.67
CA ARG A 355 20.93 25.40 -16.52
C ARG A 355 19.57 25.34 -15.84
N HIS A 356 19.53 25.21 -14.52
CA HIS A 356 18.31 25.12 -13.70
C HIS A 356 18.05 26.43 -12.94
N GLY A 357 18.00 27.57 -13.63
CA GLY A 357 17.88 28.90 -13.03
C GLY A 357 16.61 29.17 -12.21
N ARG A 358 15.67 28.21 -12.15
CA ARG A 358 14.45 28.32 -11.33
C ARG A 358 14.57 27.65 -9.96
N LEU A 359 15.73 27.06 -9.64
CA LEU A 359 15.97 26.48 -8.32
C LEU A 359 16.06 27.58 -7.27
N SER A 360 15.38 27.38 -6.15
CA SER A 360 15.55 28.23 -4.96
C SER A 360 16.92 28.00 -4.31
N GLU A 361 17.34 28.94 -3.48
CA GLU A 361 18.60 28.79 -2.70
C GLU A 361 18.54 27.58 -1.78
N GLU A 362 17.37 27.29 -1.21
CA GLU A 362 17.10 26.11 -0.39
C GLU A 362 17.28 24.81 -1.19
N GLN A 363 16.76 24.74 -2.40
CA GLN A 363 16.96 23.60 -3.29
C GLN A 363 18.42 23.44 -3.74
N LYS A 364 19.13 24.54 -3.99
CA LYS A 364 20.57 24.52 -4.32
C LYS A 364 21.39 24.00 -3.14
N ALA A 365 21.14 24.49 -1.93
CA ALA A 365 21.80 24.03 -0.71
C ALA A 365 21.54 22.53 -0.46
N ALA A 366 20.30 22.07 -0.69
CA ALA A 366 19.97 20.65 -0.59
C ALA A 366 20.73 19.80 -1.63
N ILE A 367 20.85 20.27 -2.88
CA ILE A 367 21.62 19.61 -3.93
C ILE A 367 23.12 19.56 -3.54
N GLU A 368 23.69 20.64 -3.03
CA GLU A 368 25.08 20.67 -2.56
C GLU A 368 25.31 19.64 -1.44
N CYS A 369 24.38 19.56 -0.50
CA CYS A 369 24.43 18.57 0.58
C CYS A 369 24.43 17.13 0.06
N ILE A 370 23.46 16.76 -0.81
CA ILE A 370 23.34 15.39 -1.30
C ILE A 370 24.36 15.01 -2.37
N ALA A 371 24.89 16.00 -3.08
CA ALA A 371 26.01 15.82 -4.03
C ALA A 371 27.39 15.86 -3.36
N GLY A 372 27.44 16.07 -2.05
CA GLY A 372 28.64 16.02 -1.24
C GLY A 372 29.33 14.66 -1.24
N PRO A 373 30.49 14.53 -0.57
CA PRO A 373 31.35 13.34 -0.64
C PRO A 373 30.78 12.10 0.03
N ALA A 374 29.89 12.25 1.01
CA ALA A 374 29.33 11.15 1.79
C ALA A 374 28.55 10.16 0.90
N ARG A 375 28.63 8.87 1.26
CA ARG A 375 27.93 7.80 0.54
C ARG A 375 26.47 7.61 0.97
N ILE A 376 26.03 8.35 1.97
CA ILE A 376 24.62 8.47 2.36
C ILE A 376 24.30 9.93 2.62
N ALA A 377 23.14 10.37 2.18
CA ALA A 377 22.60 11.69 2.47
C ALA A 377 21.08 11.62 2.56
N ALA A 378 20.46 12.58 3.23
CA ALA A 378 19.02 12.65 3.36
C ALA A 378 18.48 14.04 3.03
N VAL A 379 17.29 14.07 2.43
CA VAL A 379 16.50 15.27 2.21
C VAL A 379 15.12 15.07 2.81
N VAL A 380 14.71 16.03 3.59
CA VAL A 380 13.38 16.06 4.22
C VAL A 380 12.63 17.27 3.67
N GLY A 381 11.39 17.05 3.22
CA GLY A 381 10.56 18.14 2.71
C GLY A 381 9.11 17.72 2.53
N ARG A 382 8.19 18.65 2.82
CA ARG A 382 6.74 18.40 2.71
C ARG A 382 6.29 18.12 1.26
N ALA A 383 5.08 17.59 1.11
CA ALA A 383 4.46 17.44 -0.20
C ALA A 383 4.34 18.80 -0.89
N GLY A 384 4.85 18.91 -2.14
CA GLY A 384 4.85 20.18 -2.85
C GLY A 384 6.06 21.10 -2.62
N ALA A 385 7.03 20.72 -1.76
CA ALA A 385 8.27 21.48 -1.55
C ALA A 385 9.26 21.46 -2.73
N GLY A 386 8.89 20.92 -3.87
CA GLY A 386 9.75 20.89 -5.06
C GLY A 386 10.84 19.83 -5.04
N LYS A 387 10.70 18.76 -4.24
CA LYS A 387 11.65 17.62 -4.17
C LYS A 387 11.98 17.07 -5.55
N THR A 388 10.98 16.87 -6.39
CA THR A 388 11.17 16.32 -7.74
C THR A 388 11.97 17.23 -8.66
N THR A 389 11.75 18.55 -8.60
CA THR A 389 12.53 19.55 -9.36
C THR A 389 13.99 19.55 -8.91
N MET A 390 14.22 19.50 -7.61
CA MET A 390 15.54 19.38 -7.01
C MET A 390 16.24 18.09 -7.47
N MET A 391 15.53 16.94 -7.43
CA MET A 391 16.09 15.64 -7.82
C MET A 391 16.46 15.58 -9.31
N LYS A 392 15.69 16.25 -10.18
CA LYS A 392 16.03 16.38 -11.59
C LYS A 392 17.38 17.07 -11.80
N ALA A 393 17.65 18.16 -11.08
CA ALA A 393 18.92 18.87 -11.16
C ALA A 393 20.06 18.06 -10.52
N ALA A 394 19.80 17.43 -9.37
CA ALA A 394 20.78 16.56 -8.69
C ALA A 394 21.19 15.38 -9.59
N ARG A 395 20.23 14.72 -10.25
CA ARG A 395 20.51 13.66 -11.23
C ARG A 395 21.49 14.14 -12.31
N GLU A 396 21.19 15.29 -12.93
CA GLU A 396 22.06 15.84 -13.98
C GLU A 396 23.48 16.09 -13.46
N ALA A 397 23.62 16.62 -12.25
CA ALA A 397 24.94 16.84 -11.64
C ALA A 397 25.71 15.53 -11.42
N TRP A 398 25.05 14.46 -10.95
CA TRP A 398 25.68 13.15 -10.78
C TRP A 398 26.06 12.51 -12.12
N GLU A 399 25.16 12.55 -13.12
CA GLU A 399 25.45 12.01 -14.46
C GLU A 399 26.63 12.72 -15.12
N LEU A 400 26.72 14.04 -15.00
CA LEU A 400 27.88 14.83 -15.47
C LEU A 400 29.18 14.49 -14.72
N ALA A 401 29.08 14.07 -13.47
CA ALA A 401 30.21 13.57 -12.69
C ALA A 401 30.55 12.09 -12.97
N GLY A 402 29.82 11.44 -13.90
CA GLY A 402 30.06 10.06 -14.33
C GLY A 402 29.41 8.97 -13.47
N TYR A 403 28.37 9.33 -12.70
CA TYR A 403 27.58 8.36 -11.94
C TYR A 403 26.36 7.89 -12.72
N ARG A 404 25.98 6.64 -12.52
CA ARG A 404 24.68 6.10 -12.91
C ARG A 404 23.68 6.41 -11.79
N VAL A 405 22.55 7.04 -12.11
CA VAL A 405 21.52 7.38 -11.13
C VAL A 405 20.32 6.47 -11.35
N VAL A 406 19.93 5.77 -10.32
CA VAL A 406 18.73 4.91 -10.31
C VAL A 406 17.89 5.22 -9.08
N GLY A 407 16.59 4.98 -9.17
CA GLY A 407 15.66 5.33 -8.11
C GLY A 407 14.77 4.17 -7.67
N GLY A 408 14.26 4.26 -6.46
CA GLY A 408 13.29 3.33 -5.95
C GLY A 408 12.32 3.99 -4.98
N ALA A 409 11.08 3.52 -4.99
CA ALA A 409 10.08 3.89 -4.02
C ALA A 409 9.30 2.64 -3.58
N LEU A 410 8.60 2.76 -2.45
CA LEU A 410 7.76 1.66 -1.96
C LEU A 410 6.62 1.37 -2.94
N ALA A 411 6.04 2.42 -3.50
CA ALA A 411 4.90 2.39 -4.40
C ALA A 411 5.31 2.48 -5.88
N GLY A 412 4.67 1.69 -6.76
CA GLY A 412 4.93 1.72 -8.21
C GLY A 412 4.70 3.10 -8.81
N LYS A 413 3.65 3.81 -8.37
CA LYS A 413 3.34 5.16 -8.85
C LYS A 413 4.35 6.21 -8.39
N ALA A 414 4.90 6.09 -7.18
CA ALA A 414 5.97 6.96 -6.71
C ALA A 414 7.25 6.74 -7.52
N ALA A 415 7.59 5.48 -7.80
CA ALA A 415 8.70 5.14 -8.69
C ALA A 415 8.49 5.68 -10.11
N GLU A 416 7.29 5.50 -10.68
CA GLU A 416 6.92 6.07 -11.99
C GLU A 416 6.96 7.60 -12.00
N GLY A 417 6.52 8.25 -10.92
CA GLY A 417 6.61 9.70 -10.73
C GLY A 417 8.06 10.18 -10.73
N LEU A 418 8.93 9.51 -9.97
CA LEU A 418 10.36 9.83 -9.92
C LEU A 418 11.01 9.66 -11.31
N GLU A 419 10.62 8.64 -12.07
CA GLU A 419 11.11 8.43 -13.43
C GLU A 419 10.60 9.50 -14.41
N LYS A 420 9.31 9.77 -14.44
CA LYS A 420 8.71 10.74 -15.37
C LYS A 420 9.12 12.18 -15.09
N GLU A 421 9.13 12.57 -13.82
CA GLU A 421 9.32 13.97 -13.44
C GLU A 421 10.79 14.33 -13.22
N ALA A 422 11.59 13.45 -12.60
CA ALA A 422 13.01 13.67 -12.36
C ALA A 422 13.91 13.03 -13.42
N GLY A 423 13.39 12.13 -14.25
CA GLY A 423 14.13 11.38 -15.27
C GLY A 423 15.06 10.32 -14.70
N ILE A 424 14.84 9.85 -13.46
CA ILE A 424 15.65 8.84 -12.80
C ILE A 424 15.02 7.46 -13.08
N GLU A 425 15.73 6.54 -13.74
CA GLU A 425 15.25 5.16 -13.95
C GLU A 425 14.84 4.57 -12.61
N SER A 426 13.55 4.30 -12.44
CA SER A 426 12.99 3.97 -11.13
C SER A 426 12.11 2.74 -11.15
N ARG A 427 12.14 1.99 -10.05
CA ARG A 427 11.35 0.77 -9.82
C ARG A 427 10.88 0.71 -8.37
N THR A 428 9.91 -0.17 -8.08
CA THR A 428 9.59 -0.46 -6.68
C THR A 428 10.78 -1.12 -5.98
N LEU A 429 10.91 -0.86 -4.68
CA LEU A 429 11.98 -1.45 -3.86
C LEU A 429 11.99 -2.98 -3.98
N SER A 430 10.83 -3.62 -3.92
CA SER A 430 10.71 -5.08 -4.08
C SER A 430 11.16 -5.57 -5.46
N SER A 431 10.97 -4.77 -6.51
CA SER A 431 11.47 -5.09 -7.85
C SER A 431 13.00 -5.05 -7.91
N TRP A 432 13.63 -4.06 -7.25
CA TRP A 432 15.09 -3.98 -7.12
C TRP A 432 15.65 -5.19 -6.36
N GLU A 433 15.09 -5.53 -5.20
CA GLU A 433 15.49 -6.70 -4.41
C GLU A 433 15.45 -7.99 -5.24
N LEU A 434 14.35 -8.20 -6.00
CA LEU A 434 14.22 -9.37 -6.86
C LEU A 434 15.28 -9.42 -7.96
N ARG A 435 15.61 -8.27 -8.58
CA ARG A 435 16.62 -8.17 -9.63
C ARG A 435 18.01 -8.42 -9.08
N TRP A 436 18.37 -7.81 -7.95
CA TRP A 436 19.66 -8.01 -7.30
C TRP A 436 19.85 -9.47 -6.86
N ASN A 437 18.81 -10.11 -6.32
CA ASN A 437 18.85 -11.53 -5.97
C ASN A 437 19.05 -12.44 -7.18
N ARG A 438 18.75 -11.95 -8.39
CA ARG A 438 19.01 -12.65 -9.67
C ARG A 438 20.29 -12.19 -10.35
N GLY A 439 21.11 -11.39 -9.70
CA GLY A 439 22.35 -10.84 -10.24
C GLY A 439 22.14 -9.85 -11.39
N ARG A 440 20.93 -9.21 -11.48
CA ARG A 440 20.60 -8.22 -12.52
C ARG A 440 20.62 -6.82 -11.91
N ASP A 441 21.10 -5.84 -12.69
CA ASP A 441 21.14 -4.40 -12.33
C ASP A 441 21.74 -4.14 -10.96
N VAL A 442 22.74 -4.92 -10.58
CA VAL A 442 23.45 -4.75 -9.31
C VAL A 442 24.08 -3.36 -9.21
N LEU A 443 24.13 -2.86 -7.99
CA LEU A 443 24.79 -1.60 -7.67
C LEU A 443 26.32 -1.76 -7.79
N ASP A 444 27.00 -0.67 -8.07
CA ASP A 444 28.46 -0.54 -8.07
C ASP A 444 28.90 0.80 -7.47
N ASN A 445 30.19 1.03 -7.41
CA ASN A 445 30.78 2.24 -6.84
C ASN A 445 30.58 3.51 -7.70
N LYS A 446 29.95 3.39 -8.87
CA LYS A 446 29.52 4.48 -9.73
C LYS A 446 28.02 4.69 -9.74
N THR A 447 27.30 4.03 -8.84
CA THR A 447 25.86 4.14 -8.74
C THR A 447 25.44 5.04 -7.58
N VAL A 448 24.51 5.97 -7.87
CA VAL A 448 23.73 6.73 -6.89
C VAL A 448 22.31 6.17 -6.87
N PHE A 449 21.88 5.61 -5.75
CA PHE A 449 20.54 5.11 -5.55
C PHE A 449 19.69 6.15 -4.80
N VAL A 450 18.63 6.62 -5.41
CA VAL A 450 17.67 7.56 -4.82
C VAL A 450 16.48 6.79 -4.30
N MET A 451 16.24 6.82 -3.00
CA MET A 451 15.08 6.22 -2.36
C MET A 451 14.06 7.33 -2.03
N ASP A 452 12.97 7.36 -2.78
CA ASP A 452 11.86 8.29 -2.51
C ASP A 452 10.86 7.68 -1.53
N GLU A 453 10.10 8.53 -0.84
CA GLU A 453 9.19 8.15 0.25
C GLU A 453 9.89 7.31 1.35
N ALA A 454 11.17 7.60 1.64
CA ALA A 454 12.01 6.81 2.55
C ALA A 454 11.42 6.66 3.97
N GLY A 455 10.64 7.63 4.44
CA GLY A 455 9.94 7.60 5.73
C GLY A 455 8.92 6.47 5.85
N MET A 456 8.48 5.90 4.74
CA MET A 456 7.48 4.84 4.69
C MET A 456 8.10 3.44 4.59
N VAL A 457 9.43 3.35 4.45
CA VAL A 457 10.14 2.08 4.26
C VAL A 457 10.35 1.39 5.60
N ALA A 458 9.91 0.13 5.71
CA ALA A 458 10.08 -0.68 6.93
C ALA A 458 11.56 -0.93 7.24
N SER A 459 11.92 -1.02 8.54
CA SER A 459 13.29 -1.20 9.02
C SER A 459 14.02 -2.36 8.34
N LYS A 460 13.35 -3.48 8.11
CA LYS A 460 13.94 -4.66 7.45
C LYS A 460 14.33 -4.38 6.00
N GLN A 461 13.48 -3.69 5.26
CA GLN A 461 13.74 -3.33 3.87
C GLN A 461 14.79 -2.24 3.78
N MET A 462 14.70 -1.19 4.58
CA MET A 462 15.72 -0.14 4.66
C MET A 462 17.10 -0.71 4.97
N ALA A 463 17.22 -1.61 5.96
CA ALA A 463 18.48 -2.28 6.30
C ALA A 463 19.05 -3.08 5.12
N GLY A 464 18.18 -3.76 4.34
CA GLY A 464 18.60 -4.50 3.14
C GLY A 464 19.22 -3.58 2.07
N PHE A 465 18.62 -2.41 1.83
CA PHE A 465 19.13 -1.42 0.87
C PHE A 465 20.44 -0.77 1.36
N VAL A 466 20.51 -0.36 2.63
CA VAL A 466 21.75 0.18 3.23
C VAL A 466 22.88 -0.83 3.11
N ASP A 467 22.63 -2.11 3.41
CA ASP A 467 23.63 -3.17 3.31
C ASP A 467 24.07 -3.43 1.85
N ALA A 468 23.14 -3.40 0.90
CA ALA A 468 23.46 -3.52 -0.53
C ALA A 468 24.36 -2.37 -1.01
N VAL A 469 24.09 -1.14 -0.59
CA VAL A 469 24.89 0.05 -0.89
C VAL A 469 26.28 -0.05 -0.25
N VAL A 470 26.38 -0.52 1.00
CA VAL A 470 27.67 -0.76 1.67
C VAL A 470 28.52 -1.71 0.86
N ARG A 471 27.97 -2.87 0.50
CA ARG A 471 28.69 -3.94 -0.25
C ARG A 471 29.09 -3.50 -1.65
N ALA A 472 28.24 -2.74 -2.34
CA ALA A 472 28.51 -2.29 -3.71
C ALA A 472 29.49 -1.12 -3.80
N GLY A 473 29.79 -0.43 -2.71
CA GLY A 473 30.55 0.81 -2.78
C GLY A 473 29.74 2.00 -3.29
N ALA A 474 28.43 1.86 -3.48
CA ALA A 474 27.51 2.86 -4.01
C ALA A 474 27.20 4.00 -3.03
N LYS A 475 26.44 5.00 -3.50
CA LYS A 475 25.83 6.06 -2.69
C LYS A 475 24.33 5.86 -2.62
N ILE A 476 23.72 6.17 -1.47
CA ILE A 476 22.25 6.22 -1.30
C ILE A 476 21.81 7.62 -0.86
N VAL A 477 20.73 8.11 -1.45
CA VAL A 477 20.08 9.36 -1.09
C VAL A 477 18.66 9.05 -0.66
N LEU A 478 18.35 9.36 0.59
CA LEU A 478 17.03 9.13 1.19
C LEU A 478 16.20 10.42 1.07
N VAL A 479 15.05 10.34 0.43
CA VAL A 479 14.12 11.47 0.27
C VAL A 479 12.85 11.14 1.02
N GLY A 480 12.44 12.01 1.95
CA GLY A 480 11.27 11.78 2.79
C GLY A 480 10.48 13.04 3.08
N ASP A 481 9.36 12.86 3.80
CA ASP A 481 8.52 13.95 4.30
C ASP A 481 8.75 14.11 5.81
N PRO A 482 8.83 15.34 6.37
CA PRO A 482 9.01 15.57 7.80
C PRO A 482 7.86 15.02 8.64
N GLU A 483 6.64 14.99 8.10
CA GLU A 483 5.48 14.39 8.77
C GLU A 483 5.60 12.86 8.91
N GLN A 484 6.38 12.22 8.02
CA GLN A 484 6.76 10.82 8.10
C GLN A 484 7.84 10.56 9.18
N LEU A 485 8.44 11.60 9.74
CA LEU A 485 9.36 11.54 10.88
C LEU A 485 8.64 11.50 12.24
N GLN A 486 7.32 11.51 12.28
CA GLN A 486 6.55 11.52 13.52
C GLN A 486 6.82 10.31 14.42
N PRO A 487 6.69 10.43 15.76
CA PRO A 487 7.34 9.57 16.74
C PRO A 487 6.83 8.14 16.86
N ILE A 488 5.88 7.71 16.07
CA ILE A 488 5.23 6.41 16.23
C ILE A 488 5.58 5.49 15.06
N GLU A 489 6.58 4.63 15.28
CA GLU A 489 6.80 3.26 14.75
C GLU A 489 6.83 3.05 13.21
N ALA A 490 6.04 3.72 12.40
CA ALA A 490 6.19 3.73 10.95
C ALA A 490 7.27 4.78 10.55
N GLY A 491 8.34 4.33 9.89
CA GLY A 491 9.47 5.19 9.53
C GLY A 491 10.57 5.30 10.59
N ALA A 492 10.55 4.46 11.62
CA ALA A 492 11.60 4.40 12.63
C ALA A 492 13.00 4.25 12.03
N ALA A 493 13.14 3.50 10.93
CA ALA A 493 14.41 3.32 10.22
C ALA A 493 14.92 4.63 9.61
N PHE A 494 14.08 5.36 8.88
CA PHE A 494 14.46 6.63 8.27
C PHE A 494 14.84 7.65 9.34
N ARG A 495 14.00 7.80 10.37
CA ARG A 495 14.29 8.66 11.52
C ARG A 495 15.62 8.27 12.20
N ALA A 496 15.81 6.98 12.50
CA ALA A 496 17.03 6.50 13.15
C ALA A 496 18.29 6.81 12.34
N ILE A 497 18.18 6.88 11.01
CA ILE A 497 19.25 7.30 10.12
C ILE A 497 19.43 8.81 10.16
N VAL A 498 18.37 9.60 9.87
CA VAL A 498 18.48 11.06 9.74
C VAL A 498 18.88 11.75 11.05
N ASP A 499 18.45 11.25 12.20
CA ASP A 499 18.88 11.74 13.52
C ASP A 499 20.40 11.59 13.77
N ARG A 500 21.06 10.68 13.04
CA ARG A 500 22.50 10.41 13.17
C ARG A 500 23.35 11.07 12.11
N ILE A 501 22.87 11.12 10.87
CA ILE A 501 23.67 11.65 9.76
C ILE A 501 23.31 13.10 9.40
N GLY A 502 22.22 13.64 9.94
CA GLY A 502 21.64 14.90 9.52
C GLY A 502 20.87 14.81 8.19
N TYR A 503 20.27 15.90 7.78
CA TYR A 503 19.52 16.01 6.52
C TYR A 503 19.47 17.45 6.02
N ALA A 504 19.25 17.62 4.72
CA ALA A 504 18.87 18.90 4.15
C ALA A 504 17.34 19.05 4.19
N GLU A 505 16.86 20.22 4.57
CA GLU A 505 15.43 20.48 4.72
C GLU A 505 14.90 21.37 3.60
N LEU A 506 13.69 21.07 3.10
CA LEU A 506 12.94 21.87 2.15
C LEU A 506 11.63 22.30 2.81
N GLU A 507 11.58 23.53 3.31
CA GLU A 507 10.44 24.08 4.04
C GLU A 507 9.41 24.75 3.11
N THR A 508 9.87 25.38 2.01
CA THR A 508 9.02 26.17 1.14
C THR A 508 8.10 25.32 0.25
N ILE A 509 6.79 25.50 0.38
CA ILE A 509 5.77 24.78 -0.41
C ILE A 509 5.47 25.56 -1.71
N TYR A 510 5.78 24.98 -2.88
CA TYR A 510 5.63 25.63 -4.20
C TYR A 510 4.35 25.24 -4.95
N ARG A 511 3.70 24.12 -4.61
CA ARG A 511 2.48 23.65 -5.30
C ARG A 511 1.24 24.45 -4.97
N GLN A 512 1.21 25.13 -3.84
CA GLN A 512 0.08 25.93 -3.41
C GLN A 512 0.29 27.38 -3.87
N ARG A 513 -0.61 27.87 -4.72
CA ARG A 513 -0.51 29.21 -5.33
C ARG A 513 -0.92 30.35 -4.41
N GLU A 514 -1.73 30.05 -3.38
CA GLU A 514 -2.25 31.07 -2.44
C GLU A 514 -1.65 30.91 -1.04
N ASP A 515 -1.25 32.03 -0.43
CA ASP A 515 -0.55 32.04 0.88
C ASP A 515 -1.35 31.41 2.03
N TRP A 516 -2.69 31.50 1.97
CA TRP A 516 -3.54 30.87 2.99
C TRP A 516 -3.54 29.32 2.87
N MET A 517 -3.44 28.79 1.64
CA MET A 517 -3.29 27.34 1.41
C MET A 517 -1.95 26.83 1.92
N ARG A 518 -0.87 27.62 1.80
CA ARG A 518 0.46 27.26 2.33
C ARG A 518 0.49 27.20 3.86
N LYS A 519 -0.30 28.07 4.51
CA LYS A 519 -0.42 28.10 5.98
C LYS A 519 -1.33 27.01 6.54
N ALA A 520 -2.20 26.42 5.73
CA ALA A 520 -3.13 25.36 6.11
C ALA A 520 -2.59 23.93 5.89
N SER A 521 -1.49 23.80 5.15
CA SER A 521 -0.76 22.53 4.92
C SER A 521 0.27 22.30 6.01
#